data_0894aa87178fd72f3bea20d51954ccf5
#
_entry.id   0894aa87178fd72f3bea20d51954ccf5
#
_cell.length_a   1.000
_cell.length_b   1.000
_cell.length_c   1.000
_cell.angle_alpha   90.00
_cell.angle_beta   90.00
_cell.angle_gamma   90.00
#
_symmetry.space_group_name_H-M   'P 1'
#
loop_
_entity.id
_entity.type
_entity.pdbx_description
1 polymer ?
#
loop_
_entity_poly.entity_id
_entity_poly.type
_entity_poly.pdbx_seq_one_letter_code
_entity_poly.pdbx_strand_id
1 'polypeptide(L)'
;MLLKHALAEYLLEIEIRKYTPKTIRSYRNNLNLFVRYLTEEAEIDEVEELTLAAVRRFSLYMVERGKKGTYINGLLKTAKSFIQYCYEEGYGGFNTKKNFRWCKEEKPVITAFQTVHVRLMLASCNGYGFLPIRDKAILSVLFETGIRCW
;
A
#
# COMPACT_ATOMS: atom_id res chain seq x y z
N MET A 1 -20.21 17.65 -2.17
CA MET A 1 -19.90 16.71 -3.31
C MET A 1 -19.83 15.28 -2.80
N LEU A 2 -20.49 14.33 -3.51
CA LEU A 2 -20.46 12.93 -3.07
C LEU A 2 -19.06 12.30 -3.18
N LEU A 3 -18.64 11.58 -2.16
CA LEU A 3 -17.33 10.90 -2.09
C LEU A 3 -17.05 9.99 -3.29
N LYS A 4 -18.08 9.26 -3.78
CA LYS A 4 -17.93 8.38 -4.94
C LYS A 4 -17.63 9.13 -6.25
N HIS A 5 -18.18 10.35 -6.40
CA HIS A 5 -17.92 11.17 -7.58
C HIS A 5 -16.53 11.78 -7.50
N ALA A 6 -16.14 12.33 -6.35
CA ALA A 6 -14.79 12.83 -6.12
C ALA A 6 -13.73 11.73 -6.31
N LEU A 7 -14.03 10.49 -5.90
CA LEU A 7 -13.14 9.36 -6.13
C LEU A 7 -12.98 9.04 -7.62
N ALA A 8 -14.07 9.09 -8.40
CA ALA A 8 -14.00 8.84 -9.84
C ALA A 8 -13.13 9.89 -10.54
N GLU A 9 -13.30 11.17 -10.20
CA GLU A 9 -12.48 12.27 -10.74
C GLU A 9 -11.01 12.16 -10.32
N TYR A 10 -10.74 11.82 -9.06
CA TYR A 10 -9.37 11.61 -8.61
C TYR A 10 -8.68 10.45 -9.35
N LEU A 11 -9.39 9.36 -9.62
CA LEU A 11 -8.84 8.24 -10.39
C LEU A 11 -8.54 8.64 -11.83
N LEU A 12 -9.38 9.48 -12.45
CA LEU A 12 -9.11 10.05 -13.76
C LEU A 12 -7.87 10.95 -13.74
N GLU A 13 -7.72 11.79 -12.71
CA GLU A 13 -6.55 12.67 -12.56
C GLU A 13 -5.23 11.88 -12.47
N ILE A 14 -5.17 10.79 -11.71
CA ILE A 14 -3.96 9.96 -11.63
C ILE A 14 -3.69 9.18 -12.93
N GLU A 15 -4.71 8.89 -13.74
CA GLU A 15 -4.56 8.36 -15.10
C GLU A 15 -3.94 9.40 -16.04
N ILE A 16 -4.44 10.63 -16.01
CA ILE A 16 -3.89 11.77 -16.77
C ILE A 16 -2.43 12.04 -16.40
N ARG A 17 -2.08 11.91 -15.11
CA ARG A 17 -0.69 12.01 -14.62
C ARG A 17 0.18 10.81 -15.00
N LYS A 18 -0.32 9.90 -15.82
CA LYS A 18 0.41 8.72 -16.34
C LYS A 18 0.99 7.82 -15.25
N TYR A 19 0.25 7.61 -14.15
CA TYR A 19 0.62 6.60 -13.16
C TYR A 19 0.55 5.21 -13.80
N THR A 20 1.39 4.29 -13.32
CA THR A 20 1.39 2.92 -13.86
C THR A 20 0.05 2.22 -13.58
N PRO A 21 -0.41 1.30 -14.48
CA PRO A 21 -1.66 0.55 -14.27
C PRO A 21 -1.71 -0.18 -12.92
N LYS A 22 -0.57 -0.69 -12.45
CA LYS A 22 -0.42 -1.33 -11.13
C LYS A 22 -0.69 -0.35 -10.00
N THR A 23 -0.17 0.88 -10.10
CA THR A 23 -0.37 1.95 -9.11
C THR A 23 -1.85 2.38 -9.08
N ILE A 24 -2.46 2.63 -10.25
CA ILE A 24 -3.86 3.03 -10.37
C ILE A 24 -4.77 1.97 -9.75
N ARG A 25 -4.54 0.69 -10.04
CA ARG A 25 -5.28 -0.43 -9.44
C ARG A 25 -5.15 -0.44 -7.91
N SER A 26 -3.95 -0.23 -7.38
CA SER A 26 -3.71 -0.16 -5.94
C SER A 26 -4.45 1.01 -5.30
N TYR A 27 -4.40 2.20 -5.90
CA TYR A 27 -5.14 3.38 -5.42
C TYR A 27 -6.65 3.13 -5.42
N ARG A 28 -7.19 2.61 -6.52
CA ARG A 28 -8.61 2.26 -6.65
C ARG A 28 -9.07 1.30 -5.54
N ASN A 29 -8.33 0.22 -5.31
CA ASN A 29 -8.68 -0.77 -4.28
C ASN A 29 -8.63 -0.17 -2.87
N ASN A 30 -7.58 0.58 -2.56
CA ASN A 30 -7.41 1.20 -1.25
C ASN A 30 -8.47 2.27 -0.98
N LEU A 31 -8.76 3.11 -1.97
CA LEU A 31 -9.73 4.19 -1.84
C LEU A 31 -11.17 3.68 -1.82
N ASN A 32 -11.49 2.63 -2.59
CA ASN A 32 -12.79 1.97 -2.48
C ASN A 32 -13.04 1.42 -1.07
N LEU A 33 -12.01 0.83 -0.44
CA LEU A 33 -12.11 0.37 0.96
C LEU A 33 -12.34 1.54 1.92
N PHE A 34 -11.62 2.65 1.74
CA PHE A 34 -11.75 3.85 2.56
C PHE A 34 -13.12 4.51 2.40
N VAL A 35 -13.58 4.75 1.16
CA VAL A 35 -14.89 5.36 0.89
C VAL A 35 -16.00 4.47 1.40
N ARG A 36 -15.93 3.15 1.18
CA ARG A 36 -16.92 2.22 1.72
C ARG A 36 -17.04 2.30 3.24
N TYR A 37 -15.90 2.36 3.96
CA TYR A 37 -15.93 2.57 5.41
C TYR A 37 -16.62 3.90 5.77
N LEU A 38 -16.32 4.97 5.06
CA LEU A 38 -16.93 6.28 5.34
C LEU A 38 -18.44 6.24 5.16
N THR A 39 -18.95 5.62 4.09
CA THR A 39 -20.38 5.56 3.80
C THR A 39 -21.12 4.54 4.66
N GLU A 40 -20.57 3.34 4.87
CA GLU A 40 -21.30 2.25 5.55
C GLU A 40 -21.17 2.30 7.08
N GLU A 41 -20.02 2.75 7.62
CA GLU A 41 -19.73 2.68 9.06
C GLU A 41 -19.69 4.06 9.74
N ALA A 42 -19.32 5.10 8.99
CA ALA A 42 -19.20 6.45 9.53
C ALA A 42 -20.34 7.38 9.11
N GLU A 43 -21.25 6.92 8.22
CA GLU A 43 -22.38 7.68 7.68
C GLU A 43 -21.96 9.02 7.05
N ILE A 44 -20.81 9.03 6.38
CA ILE A 44 -20.24 10.17 5.68
C ILE A 44 -20.32 9.91 4.17
N ASP A 45 -21.15 10.64 3.48
CA ASP A 45 -21.34 10.53 2.03
C ASP A 45 -20.70 11.67 1.23
N GLU A 46 -20.47 12.79 1.87
CA GLU A 46 -19.98 14.00 1.23
C GLU A 46 -18.53 14.34 1.65
N VAL A 47 -17.78 14.93 0.70
CA VAL A 47 -16.38 15.33 0.92
C VAL A 47 -16.26 16.43 1.99
N GLU A 48 -17.26 17.29 2.07
CA GLU A 48 -17.34 18.40 3.01
C GLU A 48 -17.36 17.93 4.46
N GLU A 49 -17.93 16.75 4.72
CA GLU A 49 -18.01 16.13 6.05
C GLU A 49 -16.73 15.42 6.47
N LEU A 50 -15.75 15.32 5.54
CA LEU A 50 -14.52 14.58 5.73
C LEU A 50 -13.60 15.31 6.71
N THR A 51 -13.36 14.72 7.88
CA THR A 51 -12.54 15.28 8.94
C THR A 51 -11.35 14.39 9.29
N LEU A 52 -10.36 15.00 9.95
CA LEU A 52 -9.23 14.23 10.51
C LEU A 52 -9.71 13.18 11.55
N ALA A 53 -10.82 13.43 12.23
CA ALA A 53 -11.42 12.48 13.17
C ALA A 53 -11.94 11.23 12.44
N ALA A 54 -12.58 11.39 11.28
CA ALA A 54 -13.04 10.27 10.45
C ALA A 54 -11.86 9.38 10.00
N VAL A 55 -10.74 9.98 9.59
CA VAL A 55 -9.53 9.25 9.22
C VAL A 55 -8.93 8.48 10.41
N ARG A 56 -8.95 9.07 11.61
CA ARG A 56 -8.49 8.38 12.84
C ARG A 56 -9.40 7.20 13.19
N ARG A 57 -10.71 7.36 13.07
CA ARG A 57 -11.68 6.26 13.28
C ARG A 57 -11.47 5.13 12.27
N PHE A 58 -11.22 5.45 11.00
CA PHE A 58 -10.85 4.44 10.01
C PHE A 58 -9.59 3.68 10.40
N SER A 59 -8.56 4.37 10.90
CA SER A 59 -7.35 3.72 11.36
C SER A 59 -7.62 2.75 12.53
N LEU A 60 -8.44 3.16 13.50
CA LEU A 60 -8.85 2.33 14.63
C LEU A 60 -9.64 1.10 14.16
N TYR A 61 -10.62 1.29 13.27
CA TYR A 61 -11.40 0.22 12.65
C TYR A 61 -10.53 -0.85 11.99
N MET A 62 -9.45 -0.42 11.32
CA MET A 62 -8.50 -1.35 10.70
C MET A 62 -7.64 -2.08 11.74
N VAL A 63 -7.25 -1.43 12.83
CA VAL A 63 -6.53 -2.02 13.96
C VAL A 63 -7.38 -3.10 14.64
N GLU A 64 -8.65 -2.81 14.93
CA GLU A 64 -9.60 -3.75 15.55
C GLU A 64 -9.83 -5.00 14.69
N ARG A 65 -9.70 -4.87 13.37
CA ARG A 65 -9.71 -6.00 12.41
C ARG A 65 -8.36 -6.71 12.28
N GLY A 66 -7.41 -6.46 13.18
CA GLY A 66 -6.12 -7.13 13.23
C GLY A 66 -5.18 -6.80 12.08
N LYS A 67 -5.37 -5.66 11.39
CA LYS A 67 -4.48 -5.28 10.28
C LYS A 67 -3.17 -4.71 10.80
N LYS A 68 -2.05 -5.08 10.16
CA LYS A 68 -0.72 -4.57 10.52
C LYS A 68 -0.57 -3.09 10.21
N GLY A 69 0.20 -2.36 11.03
CA GLY A 69 0.45 -0.93 10.86
C GLY A 69 0.98 -0.55 9.48
N THR A 70 1.86 -1.37 8.90
CA THR A 70 2.37 -1.18 7.52
C THR A 70 1.26 -1.18 6.47
N TYR A 71 0.29 -2.11 6.58
CA TYR A 71 -0.86 -2.16 5.69
C TYR A 71 -1.77 -0.94 5.88
N ILE A 72 -2.06 -0.58 7.13
CA ILE A 72 -2.88 0.60 7.46
C ILE A 72 -2.23 1.87 6.90
N ASN A 73 -0.91 2.03 7.06
CA ASN A 73 -0.18 3.17 6.53
C ASN A 73 -0.20 3.21 4.98
N GLY A 74 -0.20 2.06 4.32
CA GLY A 74 -0.42 1.96 2.88
C GLY A 74 -1.78 2.51 2.45
N LEU A 75 -2.86 2.16 3.17
CA LEU A 75 -4.20 2.72 2.95
C LEU A 75 -4.24 4.22 3.24
N LEU A 76 -3.69 4.64 4.37
CA LEU A 76 -3.65 6.05 4.77
C LEU A 76 -2.86 6.93 3.79
N LYS A 77 -1.81 6.40 3.16
CA LYS A 77 -1.05 7.11 2.13
C LYS A 77 -1.92 7.48 0.93
N THR A 78 -2.74 6.55 0.45
CA THR A 78 -3.66 6.81 -0.66
C THR A 78 -4.82 7.71 -0.24
N ALA A 79 -5.39 7.49 0.95
CA ALA A 79 -6.43 8.35 1.51
C ALA A 79 -5.95 9.80 1.69
N LYS A 80 -4.72 9.99 2.20
CA LYS A 80 -4.09 11.31 2.34
C LYS A 80 -4.00 12.04 1.01
N SER A 81 -3.56 11.35 -0.05
CA SER A 81 -3.43 11.93 -1.37
C SER A 81 -4.79 12.33 -1.96
N PHE A 82 -5.80 11.48 -1.78
CA PHE A 82 -7.18 11.76 -2.20
C PHE A 82 -7.79 12.97 -1.46
N ILE A 83 -7.68 13.00 -0.13
CA ILE A 83 -8.21 14.10 0.68
C ILE A 83 -7.52 15.42 0.31
N GLN A 84 -6.20 15.39 0.08
CA GLN A 84 -5.45 16.56 -0.33
C GLN A 84 -5.90 17.07 -1.71
N TYR A 85 -6.17 16.16 -2.65
CA TYR A 85 -6.75 16.49 -3.94
C TYR A 85 -8.12 17.18 -3.79
N CYS A 86 -9.03 16.59 -3.03
CA CYS A 86 -10.35 17.18 -2.78
C CYS A 86 -10.25 18.57 -2.16
N TYR A 87 -9.29 18.79 -1.25
CA TYR A 87 -9.05 20.09 -0.64
C TYR A 87 -8.52 21.11 -1.66
N GLU A 88 -7.59 20.71 -2.54
CA GLU A 88 -6.99 21.57 -3.58
C GLU A 88 -7.99 21.94 -4.68
N GLU A 89 -8.91 21.03 -5.02
CA GLU A 89 -10.00 21.28 -5.97
C GLU A 89 -11.19 22.06 -5.36
N GLY A 90 -11.16 22.33 -4.05
CA GLY A 90 -12.24 23.06 -3.39
C GLY A 90 -13.52 22.24 -3.16
N TYR A 91 -13.45 20.91 -3.25
CA TYR A 91 -14.59 20.02 -3.01
C TYR A 91 -14.90 19.85 -1.51
N GLY A 92 -13.98 20.27 -0.64
CA GLY A 92 -14.07 20.11 0.82
C GLY A 92 -12.91 19.29 1.38
N GLY A 93 -13.12 18.71 2.56
CA GLY A 93 -12.07 18.02 3.28
C GLY A 93 -11.14 18.97 4.04
N PHE A 94 -9.89 18.58 4.24
CA PHE A 94 -8.92 19.36 5.02
C PHE A 94 -7.50 19.23 4.46
N ASN A 95 -6.68 20.24 4.76
CA ASN A 95 -5.27 20.21 4.36
C ASN A 95 -4.49 19.14 5.14
N THR A 96 -4.07 18.09 4.43
CA THR A 96 -3.40 16.92 5.01
C THR A 96 -1.90 17.13 5.25
N LYS A 97 -1.31 18.27 4.83
CA LYS A 97 0.13 18.53 4.93
C LYS A 97 0.59 18.73 6.37
N LYS A 98 -0.27 19.25 7.27
CA LYS A 98 0.13 19.67 8.61
C LYS A 98 -0.13 18.67 9.74
N ASN A 99 -1.17 17.84 9.71
CA ASN A 99 -1.64 17.11 10.90
C ASN A 99 -1.95 15.62 10.69
N PHE A 100 -1.44 15.02 9.64
CA PHE A 100 -1.71 13.62 9.34
C PHE A 100 -0.84 12.70 10.21
N ARG A 101 -1.46 11.77 10.96
CA ARG A 101 -0.75 10.82 11.83
C ARG A 101 -0.77 9.42 11.23
N TRP A 102 0.35 8.71 11.38
CA TRP A 102 0.57 7.36 10.93
C TRP A 102 0.43 6.35 12.06
N CYS A 103 0.06 5.13 11.75
CA CYS A 103 0.12 4.02 12.69
C CYS A 103 1.58 3.65 12.98
N LYS A 104 1.85 3.23 14.22
CA LYS A 104 3.16 2.69 14.57
C LYS A 104 3.41 1.40 13.77
N GLU A 105 4.54 1.32 13.10
CA GLU A 105 4.96 0.13 12.39
C GLU A 105 5.89 -0.71 13.23
N GLU A 106 5.63 -2.00 13.29
CA GLU A 106 6.61 -2.96 13.80
C GLU A 106 7.69 -3.13 12.72
N LYS A 107 8.93 -2.82 13.09
CA LYS A 107 10.06 -3.07 12.22
C LYS A 107 10.37 -4.57 12.25
N PRO A 108 10.16 -5.31 11.16
CA PRO A 108 10.56 -6.71 11.11
C PRO A 108 12.06 -6.80 11.28
N VAL A 109 12.51 -7.68 12.16
CA VAL A 109 13.92 -8.04 12.24
C VAL A 109 14.25 -8.84 10.98
N ILE A 110 14.96 -8.21 10.06
CA ILE A 110 15.42 -8.88 8.84
C ILE A 110 16.61 -9.75 9.23
N THR A 111 16.40 -11.05 9.30
CA THR A 111 17.48 -12.01 9.48
C THR A 111 18.10 -12.30 8.11
N ALA A 112 19.30 -11.83 7.89
CA ALA A 112 20.04 -12.13 6.67
C ALA A 112 20.42 -13.63 6.63
N PHE A 113 20.39 -14.22 5.44
CA PHE A 113 20.91 -15.57 5.24
C PHE A 113 22.40 -15.61 5.55
N GLN A 114 22.79 -16.54 6.43
CA GLN A 114 24.20 -16.81 6.68
C GLN A 114 24.79 -17.66 5.56
N THR A 115 26.11 -17.62 5.39
CA THR A 115 26.84 -18.41 4.37
C THR A 115 26.49 -19.91 4.40
N VAL A 116 26.24 -20.43 5.61
CA VAL A 116 25.81 -21.85 5.78
C VAL A 116 24.46 -22.11 5.11
N HIS A 117 23.49 -21.20 5.28
CA HIS A 117 22.16 -21.33 4.66
C HIS A 117 22.26 -21.28 3.13
N VAL A 118 23.08 -20.37 2.60
CA VAL A 118 23.32 -20.27 1.15
C VAL A 118 23.95 -21.56 0.59
N ARG A 119 24.96 -22.11 1.27
CA ARG A 119 25.58 -23.38 0.88
C ARG A 119 24.59 -24.55 0.88
N LEU A 120 23.72 -24.63 1.90
CA LEU A 120 22.70 -25.67 1.96
C LEU A 120 21.67 -25.55 0.83
N MET A 121 21.24 -24.32 0.50
CA MET A 121 20.32 -24.08 -0.63
C MET A 121 20.97 -24.47 -1.97
N LEU A 122 22.23 -24.10 -2.20
CA LEU A 122 22.96 -24.47 -3.41
C LEU A 122 23.21 -26.01 -3.48
N ALA A 123 23.43 -26.63 -2.33
CA ALA A 123 23.61 -28.09 -2.24
C ALA A 123 22.31 -28.86 -2.46
N SER A 124 21.13 -28.27 -2.19
CA SER A 124 19.84 -28.89 -2.48
C SER A 124 19.52 -28.96 -3.98
N CYS A 125 20.16 -28.11 -4.78
CA CYS A 125 20.05 -28.14 -6.24
C CYS A 125 20.97 -29.23 -6.84
N ASN A 126 20.71 -30.50 -6.50
CA ASN A 126 21.50 -31.64 -6.94
C ASN A 126 20.88 -32.33 -8.18
N GLY A 127 21.71 -32.68 -9.14
CA GLY A 127 21.36 -33.44 -10.35
C GLY A 127 22.00 -32.91 -11.61
N TYR A 128 22.04 -33.74 -12.63
CA TYR A 128 22.64 -33.44 -13.94
C TYR A 128 21.60 -32.91 -14.96
N GLY A 129 20.34 -32.74 -14.54
CA GLY A 129 19.28 -32.25 -15.41
C GLY A 129 19.28 -30.71 -15.54
N PHE A 130 18.56 -30.23 -16.54
CA PHE A 130 18.42 -28.79 -16.81
C PHE A 130 17.91 -28.00 -15.59
N LEU A 131 16.88 -28.50 -14.89
CA LEU A 131 16.24 -27.78 -13.78
C LEU A 131 17.18 -27.53 -12.59
N PRO A 132 17.90 -28.54 -12.04
CA PRO A 132 18.85 -28.32 -10.96
C PRO A 132 19.97 -27.36 -11.33
N ILE A 133 20.50 -27.43 -12.54
CA ILE A 133 21.56 -26.54 -13.03
C ILE A 133 21.04 -25.10 -13.15
N ARG A 134 19.87 -24.92 -13.73
CA ARG A 134 19.19 -23.61 -13.82
C ARG A 134 18.95 -23.00 -12.44
N ASP A 135 18.37 -23.76 -11.52
CA ASP A 135 18.01 -23.28 -10.19
C ASP A 135 19.26 -22.89 -9.38
N LYS A 136 20.32 -23.69 -9.49
CA LYS A 136 21.63 -23.37 -8.89
C LYS A 136 22.23 -22.09 -9.46
N ALA A 137 22.16 -21.88 -10.77
CA ALA A 137 22.65 -20.67 -11.43
C ALA A 137 21.85 -19.43 -10.97
N ILE A 138 20.52 -19.53 -10.91
CA ILE A 138 19.64 -18.46 -10.44
C ILE A 138 20.00 -18.09 -9.00
N LEU A 139 20.08 -19.07 -8.08
CA LEU A 139 20.44 -18.83 -6.68
C LEU A 139 21.82 -18.19 -6.54
N SER A 140 22.82 -18.68 -7.29
CA SER A 140 24.17 -18.09 -7.26
C SER A 140 24.15 -16.62 -7.66
N VAL A 141 23.50 -16.29 -8.78
CA VAL A 141 23.38 -14.91 -9.24
C VAL A 141 22.67 -14.04 -8.21
N LEU A 142 21.58 -14.51 -7.62
CA LEU A 142 20.83 -13.74 -6.60
C LEU A 142 21.65 -13.46 -5.35
N PHE A 143 22.40 -14.45 -4.85
CA PHE A 143 23.23 -14.29 -3.65
C PHE A 143 24.46 -13.41 -3.89
N GLU A 144 25.11 -13.53 -5.05
CA GLU A 144 26.32 -12.77 -5.34
C GLU A 144 26.03 -11.31 -5.72
N THR A 145 24.93 -11.08 -6.43
CA THR A 145 24.61 -9.73 -6.95
C THR A 145 23.59 -8.95 -6.13
N GLY A 146 22.77 -9.63 -5.31
CA GLY A 146 21.68 -9.00 -4.58
C GLY A 146 20.57 -8.43 -5.47
N ILE A 147 20.51 -8.84 -6.74
CA ILE A 147 19.46 -8.40 -7.68
C ILE A 147 18.09 -8.85 -7.18
N ARG A 148 17.09 -7.96 -7.28
CA ARG A 148 15.70 -8.31 -6.98
C ARG A 148 15.04 -8.99 -8.17
N CYS A 149 14.36 -10.10 -7.92
CA CYS A 149 13.43 -10.68 -8.89
C CYS A 149 12.18 -9.79 -8.98
N TRP A 150 11.79 -9.41 -10.18
CA TRP A 150 10.57 -8.66 -10.48
C TRP A 150 9.46 -9.58 -10.93
#